data_2a0cd35a3d5d1105e6dd7c836ee2026d
#
_entry.id   2a0cd35a3d5d1105e6dd7c836ee2026d
#
_cell.length_a   1.000
_cell.length_b   1.000
_cell.length_c   1.000
_cell.angle_alpha   90.00
_cell.angle_beta   90.00
_cell.angle_gamma   90.00
#
_symmetry.space_group_name_H-M   'P 1'
#
loop_
_entity.id
_entity.type
_entity.pdbx_description
1 polymer ?
#
loop_
_entity_poly.entity_id
_entity_poly.type
_entity_poly.pdbx_seq_one_letter_code
_entity_poly.pdbx_strand_id
1 'polypeptide(L)'
;MSARWSVVLLTLFVVLLSAPGCDREPAVQADVSEATHRDVIVIVIDTLRGDAVDRARTPQLDLLAAEGQRSLAWAPGTWTAPSTLSLMTGSHLRDHGWDLPFPDKLGEGEVYPSLDDRTTLAEVMKTAGYRTIGVYSNPLLSRELGWERGFDLWRRTTDVKMPRRLTKVLSRVKPEEPLFLYVHYIGPHQPLRPSKKAGDYWGADWVFLSRYRKGLRRKFIKKGSQHGKDQYYRLYHAEVEDADRRLKKLWRVLGPRLDDALIIVTSDHGEMLGEHGVFGHGSYVWDPLTRVPLIVKGSDVQMPGVMSTTGVADLVTRSVGIGMDWPETVEGAWPLVSQREGQLAVSGDGTLRGVWHDKDSRDVDVYDLHIDPEEATPLVGIAPRALLQMQRGSWEHGHVARQIEPEKGEMDDETRKLLEELGYMGVDDEVVPEGEAAPTPEKQDTGSN
;
A
#
# COMPACT_ATOMS: atom_id res chain seq x y z
N MET A 1 31.05 -41.51 -69.65
CA MET A 1 29.80 -41.99 -69.09
C MET A 1 29.94 -41.92 -67.56
N SER A 2 29.49 -40.87 -66.94
CA SER A 2 29.57 -40.61 -65.48
C SER A 2 28.17 -40.63 -64.88
N ALA A 3 27.93 -41.63 -64.08
CA ALA A 3 26.66 -41.73 -63.33
C ALA A 3 26.72 -40.86 -62.08
N ARG A 4 25.79 -39.89 -61.94
CA ARG A 4 25.59 -39.08 -60.76
C ARG A 4 24.58 -39.81 -59.88
N TRP A 5 24.98 -40.10 -58.62
CA TRP A 5 24.11 -40.58 -57.55
C TRP A 5 23.57 -39.39 -56.80
N SER A 6 22.24 -39.20 -56.80
CA SER A 6 21.56 -38.22 -56.00
C SER A 6 21.22 -38.87 -54.67
N VAL A 7 21.75 -38.31 -53.57
CA VAL A 7 21.39 -38.69 -52.22
C VAL A 7 20.14 -37.88 -51.80
N VAL A 8 19.06 -38.57 -51.59
CA VAL A 8 17.81 -38.00 -50.99
C VAL A 8 17.95 -38.07 -49.50
N LEU A 9 18.12 -36.89 -48.84
CA LEU A 9 18.04 -36.77 -47.38
C LEU A 9 16.57 -36.79 -46.98
N LEU A 10 16.15 -37.86 -46.29
CA LEU A 10 14.86 -37.99 -45.65
C LEU A 10 14.95 -37.34 -44.28
N THR A 11 14.38 -36.13 -44.12
CA THR A 11 14.29 -35.46 -42.85
C THR A 11 13.12 -36.05 -42.05
N LEU A 12 13.44 -36.82 -41.03
CA LEU A 12 12.46 -37.35 -40.09
C LEU A 12 12.00 -36.19 -39.18
N PHE A 13 10.75 -35.73 -39.33
CA PHE A 13 10.09 -34.87 -38.36
C PHE A 13 9.62 -35.73 -37.20
N VAL A 14 10.34 -35.70 -36.10
CA VAL A 14 9.84 -36.23 -34.79
C VAL A 14 8.91 -35.22 -34.19
N VAL A 15 7.61 -35.44 -34.31
CA VAL A 15 6.60 -34.70 -33.55
C VAL A 15 6.64 -35.23 -32.12
N LEU A 16 7.31 -34.52 -31.23
CA LEU A 16 7.17 -34.71 -29.80
C LEU A 16 5.80 -34.21 -29.38
N LEU A 17 4.87 -35.12 -29.17
CA LEU A 17 3.63 -34.89 -28.44
C LEU A 17 4.03 -34.58 -26.98
N SER A 18 4.09 -33.31 -26.61
CA SER A 18 4.20 -32.89 -25.22
C SER A 18 2.89 -33.19 -24.51
N ALA A 19 2.97 -33.98 -23.44
CA ALA A 19 1.88 -34.23 -22.52
C ALA A 19 1.43 -32.90 -21.89
N PRO A 20 0.12 -32.69 -21.67
CA PRO A 20 -0.37 -31.54 -20.93
C PRO A 20 -0.12 -31.78 -19.43
N GLY A 21 0.59 -30.90 -18.76
CA GLY A 21 0.70 -30.89 -17.31
C GLY A 21 2.11 -30.62 -16.79
N CYS A 22 2.53 -29.39 -16.92
CA CYS A 22 3.42 -28.72 -15.98
C CYS A 22 3.21 -27.22 -16.23
N ASP A 23 2.45 -26.58 -15.35
CA ASP A 23 2.35 -25.14 -15.29
C ASP A 23 3.76 -24.61 -14.98
N ARG A 24 4.52 -24.27 -16.02
CA ARG A 24 5.71 -23.45 -15.86
C ARG A 24 5.20 -22.06 -15.59
N GLU A 25 5.40 -21.59 -14.35
CA GLU A 25 5.36 -20.15 -14.06
C GLU A 25 6.11 -19.42 -15.18
N PRO A 26 5.56 -18.33 -15.73
CA PRO A 26 6.28 -17.55 -16.72
C PRO A 26 7.60 -17.13 -16.12
N ALA A 27 8.70 -17.40 -16.84
CA ALA A 27 10.04 -17.06 -16.35
C ALA A 27 10.13 -15.54 -16.20
N VAL A 28 10.40 -15.07 -14.98
CA VAL A 28 10.64 -13.65 -14.69
C VAL A 28 11.85 -13.19 -15.48
N GLN A 29 11.68 -12.17 -16.32
CA GLN A 29 12.76 -11.58 -17.10
C GLN A 29 13.41 -10.46 -16.28
N ALA A 30 14.47 -10.80 -15.55
CA ALA A 30 15.28 -9.84 -14.81
C ALA A 30 16.76 -10.05 -15.15
N ASP A 31 17.49 -8.95 -15.32
CA ASP A 31 18.95 -8.99 -15.42
C ASP A 31 19.56 -8.91 -14.02
N VAL A 32 20.21 -9.97 -13.61
CA VAL A 32 20.81 -10.13 -12.28
C VAL A 32 22.33 -10.10 -12.30
N SER A 33 22.94 -9.75 -13.44
CA SER A 33 24.40 -9.80 -13.64
C SER A 33 25.17 -8.86 -12.71
N GLU A 34 24.55 -7.77 -12.27
CA GLU A 34 25.14 -6.76 -11.38
C GLU A 34 24.56 -6.79 -9.95
N ALA A 35 23.77 -7.82 -9.60
CA ALA A 35 23.15 -7.91 -8.30
C ALA A 35 24.15 -7.95 -7.14
N THR A 36 24.01 -7.04 -6.17
CA THR A 36 24.94 -6.89 -5.05
C THR A 36 24.77 -7.95 -3.97
N HIS A 37 23.65 -8.67 -3.94
CA HIS A 37 23.28 -9.70 -2.95
C HIS A 37 23.28 -9.25 -1.48
N ARG A 38 23.22 -7.93 -1.21
CA ARG A 38 23.01 -7.42 0.15
C ARG A 38 21.55 -7.63 0.59
N ASP A 39 21.31 -7.69 1.89
CA ASP A 39 19.97 -7.88 2.42
C ASP A 39 19.05 -6.71 2.03
N VAL A 40 17.81 -7.04 1.72
CA VAL A 40 16.74 -6.07 1.39
C VAL A 40 15.58 -6.26 2.36
N ILE A 41 15.21 -5.19 3.05
CA ILE A 41 14.18 -5.19 4.08
C ILE A 41 13.15 -4.13 3.73
N VAL A 42 11.96 -4.56 3.33
CA VAL A 42 10.81 -3.69 3.05
C VAL A 42 9.81 -3.82 4.19
N ILE A 43 9.50 -2.70 4.82
CA ILE A 43 8.59 -2.62 5.95
C ILE A 43 7.43 -1.71 5.59
N VAL A 44 6.23 -2.26 5.64
CA VAL A 44 4.98 -1.51 5.50
C VAL A 44 4.30 -1.41 6.86
N ILE A 45 3.94 -0.20 7.26
CA ILE A 45 3.19 0.09 8.47
C ILE A 45 1.80 0.56 8.03
N ASP A 46 0.82 -0.29 8.18
CA ASP A 46 -0.56 -0.09 7.71
C ASP A 46 -1.16 1.20 8.28
N THR A 47 -1.83 1.97 7.43
CA THR A 47 -2.46 3.26 7.75
C THR A 47 -1.52 4.35 8.31
N LEU A 48 -0.20 4.25 8.16
CA LEU A 48 0.71 5.27 8.66
C LEU A 48 0.70 6.51 7.74
N ARG A 49 0.13 7.60 8.24
CA ARG A 49 0.08 8.90 7.55
C ARG A 49 1.48 9.54 7.46
N GLY A 50 1.72 10.27 6.39
CA GLY A 50 2.96 11.02 6.19
C GLY A 50 3.23 12.07 7.27
N ASP A 51 2.19 12.80 7.70
CA ASP A 51 2.28 13.83 8.75
C ASP A 51 2.38 13.26 10.17
N ALA A 52 1.95 12.03 10.39
CA ALA A 52 1.96 11.41 11.73
C ALA A 52 3.39 11.13 12.23
N VAL A 53 4.33 10.91 11.31
CA VAL A 53 5.75 10.71 11.67
C VAL A 53 6.34 11.97 12.32
N ASP A 54 5.93 13.16 11.87
CA ASP A 54 6.40 14.43 12.45
C ASP A 54 5.66 14.81 13.74
N ARG A 55 4.46 14.27 13.95
CA ARG A 55 3.61 14.59 15.11
C ARG A 55 3.83 13.63 16.29
N ALA A 56 4.12 12.37 16.01
CA ALA A 56 4.38 11.36 17.04
C ALA A 56 5.88 11.26 17.38
N ARG A 57 6.20 10.62 18.50
CA ARG A 57 7.60 10.32 18.86
C ARG A 57 8.04 9.05 18.15
N THR A 58 8.83 9.20 17.10
CA THR A 58 9.24 8.11 16.23
C THR A 58 10.77 7.97 16.12
N PRO A 59 11.50 7.79 17.23
CA PRO A 59 12.97 7.82 17.23
C PRO A 59 13.62 6.75 16.35
N GLN A 60 12.96 5.65 16.04
CA GLN A 60 13.54 4.64 15.13
C GLN A 60 13.41 5.08 13.68
N LEU A 61 12.28 5.69 13.30
CA LEU A 61 12.09 6.27 11.98
C LEU A 61 13.01 7.49 11.79
N ASP A 62 13.15 8.33 12.83
CA ASP A 62 14.05 9.50 12.81
C ASP A 62 15.52 9.09 12.60
N LEU A 63 15.98 8.05 13.30
CA LEU A 63 17.33 7.51 13.13
C LEU A 63 17.52 6.95 11.72
N LEU A 64 16.57 6.20 11.21
CA LEU A 64 16.64 5.67 9.85
C LEU A 64 16.68 6.78 8.80
N ALA A 65 15.89 7.83 8.98
CA ALA A 65 15.87 9.00 8.11
C ALA A 65 17.20 9.78 8.16
N ALA A 66 17.81 9.88 9.34
CA ALA A 66 19.11 10.55 9.51
C ALA A 66 20.28 9.78 8.87
N GLU A 67 20.16 8.45 8.75
CA GLU A 67 21.15 7.58 8.12
C GLU A 67 20.88 7.33 6.62
N GLY A 68 19.78 7.86 6.10
CA GLY A 68 19.33 7.60 4.73
C GLY A 68 18.67 8.80 4.07
N GLN A 69 17.62 8.53 3.31
CA GLN A 69 16.82 9.53 2.63
C GLN A 69 15.38 9.45 3.17
N ARG A 70 14.74 10.60 3.36
CA ARG A 70 13.31 10.68 3.67
C ARG A 70 12.59 11.50 2.61
N SER A 71 11.48 10.97 2.15
CA SER A 71 10.55 11.60 1.21
C SER A 71 9.12 11.36 1.66
N LEU A 72 8.18 11.99 0.99
CA LEU A 72 6.78 11.63 1.01
C LEU A 72 6.47 10.79 -0.23
N ALA A 73 5.60 9.82 -0.08
CA ALA A 73 5.10 9.06 -1.21
C ALA A 73 3.56 9.14 -1.25
N TRP A 74 3.00 8.92 -2.44
CA TRP A 74 1.57 8.81 -2.63
C TRP A 74 1.19 7.35 -2.84
N ALA A 75 0.31 6.86 -1.99
CA ALA A 75 -0.33 5.57 -2.18
C ALA A 75 -1.30 5.64 -3.37
N PRO A 76 -1.28 4.67 -4.29
CA PRO A 76 -2.15 4.66 -5.45
C PRO A 76 -3.60 4.29 -5.09
N GLY A 77 -3.83 3.73 -3.91
CA GLY A 77 -5.13 3.38 -3.34
C GLY A 77 -5.25 3.83 -1.89
N THR A 78 -6.41 3.60 -1.30
CA THR A 78 -6.73 4.05 0.06
C THR A 78 -7.11 2.90 0.99
N TRP A 79 -6.70 1.68 0.67
CA TRP A 79 -6.81 0.50 1.51
C TRP A 79 -5.77 -0.57 1.13
N THR A 80 -5.57 -1.54 2.02
CA THR A 80 -4.40 -2.42 2.04
C THR A 80 -4.18 -3.20 0.76
N ALA A 81 -5.18 -3.95 0.28
CA ALA A 81 -4.96 -4.92 -0.79
C ALA A 81 -4.50 -4.27 -2.11
N PRO A 82 -5.22 -3.30 -2.71
CA PRO A 82 -4.79 -2.69 -3.96
C PRO A 82 -3.48 -1.91 -3.84
N SER A 83 -3.28 -1.18 -2.73
CA SER A 83 -2.06 -0.40 -2.54
C SER A 83 -0.83 -1.28 -2.37
N THR A 84 -0.96 -2.39 -1.62
CA THR A 84 0.13 -3.38 -1.47
C THR A 84 0.41 -4.09 -2.80
N LEU A 85 -0.62 -4.41 -3.60
CA LEU A 85 -0.44 -5.00 -4.93
C LEU A 85 0.35 -4.06 -5.84
N SER A 86 -0.02 -2.78 -5.87
CA SER A 86 0.73 -1.76 -6.63
C SER A 86 2.19 -1.66 -6.18
N LEU A 87 2.45 -1.63 -4.89
CA LEU A 87 3.81 -1.59 -4.33
C LEU A 87 4.64 -2.81 -4.76
N MET A 88 4.02 -4.00 -4.77
CA MET A 88 4.71 -5.25 -5.09
C MET A 88 4.89 -5.50 -6.58
N THR A 89 4.08 -4.89 -7.44
CA THR A 89 4.08 -5.15 -8.89
C THR A 89 4.56 -3.96 -9.71
N GLY A 90 4.79 -2.79 -9.09
CA GLY A 90 5.08 -1.56 -9.82
C GLY A 90 3.93 -1.12 -10.74
N SER A 91 2.73 -1.63 -10.56
CA SER A 91 1.57 -1.36 -11.42
C SER A 91 0.53 -0.52 -10.69
N HIS A 92 -0.08 0.44 -11.40
CA HIS A 92 -1.14 1.26 -10.82
C HIS A 92 -2.47 0.49 -10.72
N LEU A 93 -3.40 0.95 -9.86
CA LEU A 93 -4.73 0.34 -9.70
C LEU A 93 -5.48 0.21 -11.03
N ARG A 94 -5.35 1.19 -11.90
CA ARG A 94 -5.96 1.18 -13.24
C ARG A 94 -5.48 -0.02 -14.07
N ASP A 95 -4.20 -0.36 -13.98
CA ASP A 95 -3.60 -1.42 -14.80
C ASP A 95 -3.87 -2.81 -14.26
N HIS A 96 -3.83 -3.00 -12.94
CA HIS A 96 -4.15 -4.30 -12.36
C HIS A 96 -5.64 -4.50 -12.07
N GLY A 97 -6.44 -3.41 -12.04
CA GLY A 97 -7.90 -3.45 -11.91
C GLY A 97 -8.42 -3.86 -10.53
N TRP A 98 -7.56 -4.00 -9.55
CA TRP A 98 -7.92 -4.50 -8.21
C TRP A 98 -8.45 -3.39 -7.28
N ASP A 99 -9.24 -2.44 -7.82
CA ASP A 99 -10.00 -1.45 -7.05
C ASP A 99 -11.39 -2.02 -6.71
N LEU A 100 -11.39 -3.12 -5.99
CA LEU A 100 -12.58 -3.88 -5.63
C LEU A 100 -13.33 -3.25 -4.44
N PRO A 101 -14.62 -3.59 -4.27
CA PRO A 101 -15.39 -3.16 -3.10
C PRO A 101 -14.69 -3.53 -1.80
N PHE A 102 -14.89 -2.72 -0.77
CA PHE A 102 -14.39 -3.00 0.58
C PHE A 102 -15.05 -4.29 1.13
N PRO A 103 -14.43 -5.05 2.06
CA PRO A 103 -14.96 -6.34 2.50
C PRO A 103 -16.41 -6.36 2.97
N ASP A 104 -16.88 -5.26 3.58
CA ASP A 104 -18.27 -5.11 4.03
C ASP A 104 -19.28 -4.79 2.91
N LYS A 105 -18.77 -4.50 1.70
CA LYS A 105 -19.58 -4.21 0.51
C LYS A 105 -19.60 -5.35 -0.51
N LEU A 106 -18.90 -6.47 -0.23
CA LEU A 106 -18.98 -7.66 -1.05
C LEU A 106 -20.41 -8.23 -0.98
N GLY A 107 -20.93 -8.67 -2.11
CA GLY A 107 -22.23 -9.35 -2.20
C GLY A 107 -22.23 -10.69 -1.48
N GLU A 108 -23.42 -11.22 -1.20
CA GLU A 108 -23.56 -12.54 -0.60
C GLU A 108 -22.94 -13.63 -1.48
N GLY A 109 -22.06 -14.43 -0.90
CA GLY A 109 -21.31 -15.47 -1.63
C GLY A 109 -20.27 -14.89 -2.58
N GLU A 110 -19.78 -13.69 -2.35
CA GLU A 110 -18.66 -13.09 -3.07
C GLU A 110 -17.39 -13.11 -2.23
N VAL A 111 -16.28 -13.37 -2.91
CA VAL A 111 -14.92 -13.33 -2.35
C VAL A 111 -14.01 -12.54 -3.29
N TYR A 112 -12.89 -12.09 -2.78
CA TYR A 112 -11.87 -11.49 -3.62
C TYR A 112 -11.26 -12.53 -4.55
N PRO A 113 -11.04 -12.19 -5.83
CA PRO A 113 -10.27 -13.03 -6.73
C PRO A 113 -8.81 -13.12 -6.26
N SER A 114 -8.13 -14.17 -6.67
CA SER A 114 -6.68 -14.25 -6.49
C SER A 114 -5.99 -13.06 -7.16
N LEU A 115 -4.83 -12.68 -6.63
CA LEU A 115 -3.99 -11.66 -7.26
C LEU A 115 -3.72 -12.03 -8.71
N ASP A 116 -3.65 -11.02 -9.56
CA ASP A 116 -3.40 -11.20 -10.97
C ASP A 116 -2.03 -11.85 -11.26
N ASP A 117 -1.75 -12.15 -12.52
CA ASP A 117 -0.56 -12.82 -13.01
C ASP A 117 0.68 -11.92 -13.16
N ARG A 118 0.62 -10.65 -12.71
CA ARG A 118 1.75 -9.71 -12.82
C ARG A 118 2.93 -10.20 -11.99
N THR A 119 4.12 -9.97 -12.51
CA THR A 119 5.36 -10.25 -11.79
C THR A 119 5.44 -9.42 -10.53
N THR A 120 5.71 -10.07 -9.40
CA THR A 120 5.90 -9.41 -8.11
C THR A 120 7.36 -9.15 -7.80
N LEU A 121 7.63 -8.17 -6.96
CA LEU A 121 8.97 -7.91 -6.45
C LEU A 121 9.59 -9.17 -5.79
N ALA A 122 8.77 -9.95 -5.07
CA ALA A 122 9.25 -11.18 -4.44
C ALA A 122 9.70 -12.23 -5.46
N GLU A 123 9.02 -12.35 -6.60
CA GLU A 123 9.42 -13.26 -7.71
C GLU A 123 10.74 -12.80 -8.35
N VAL A 124 10.91 -11.50 -8.56
CA VAL A 124 12.17 -10.92 -9.07
C VAL A 124 13.32 -11.19 -8.11
N MET A 125 13.13 -10.89 -6.82
CA MET A 125 14.15 -11.11 -5.80
C MET A 125 14.50 -12.61 -5.66
N LYS A 126 13.52 -13.50 -5.75
CA LYS A 126 13.74 -14.95 -5.75
C LYS A 126 14.56 -15.41 -6.97
N THR A 127 14.25 -14.88 -8.14
CA THR A 127 15.00 -15.15 -9.38
C THR A 127 16.45 -14.67 -9.27
N ALA A 128 16.69 -13.57 -8.57
CA ALA A 128 18.01 -13.04 -8.24
C ALA A 128 18.74 -13.80 -7.12
N GLY A 129 18.22 -14.93 -6.65
CA GLY A 129 18.86 -15.80 -5.67
C GLY A 129 18.68 -15.40 -4.21
N TYR A 130 17.78 -14.49 -3.91
CA TYR A 130 17.46 -14.12 -2.52
C TYR A 130 16.60 -15.18 -1.84
N ARG A 131 16.84 -15.38 -0.56
CA ARG A 131 15.88 -16.03 0.34
C ARG A 131 14.73 -15.07 0.60
N THR A 132 13.53 -15.40 0.13
CA THR A 132 12.37 -14.51 0.17
C THR A 132 11.44 -14.86 1.31
N ILE A 133 11.26 -13.93 2.25
CA ILE A 133 10.47 -14.12 3.46
C ILE A 133 9.49 -12.97 3.63
N GLY A 134 8.21 -13.29 3.77
CA GLY A 134 7.17 -12.36 4.12
C GLY A 134 6.52 -12.70 5.46
N VAL A 135 6.41 -11.71 6.35
CA VAL A 135 5.70 -11.83 7.62
C VAL A 135 4.76 -10.64 7.80
N TYR A 136 3.49 -10.92 8.00
CA TYR A 136 2.43 -9.92 7.96
C TYR A 136 1.41 -10.09 9.08
N SER A 137 0.68 -9.01 9.39
CA SER A 137 -0.37 -9.00 10.42
C SER A 137 -1.77 -8.82 9.84
N ASN A 138 -1.90 -8.13 8.69
CA ASN A 138 -3.20 -7.85 8.09
C ASN A 138 -3.77 -9.10 7.39
N PRO A 139 -4.98 -9.59 7.72
CA PRO A 139 -5.58 -10.78 7.11
C PRO A 139 -5.88 -10.65 5.62
N LEU A 140 -6.03 -9.42 5.08
CA LEU A 140 -6.20 -9.19 3.64
C LEU A 140 -4.98 -9.59 2.82
N LEU A 141 -3.82 -9.87 3.47
CA LEU A 141 -2.61 -10.37 2.83
C LEU A 141 -2.50 -11.89 2.95
N SER A 142 -3.61 -12.59 2.89
CA SER A 142 -3.66 -14.02 3.10
C SER A 142 -3.15 -14.82 1.89
N ARG A 143 -2.80 -16.09 2.12
CA ARG A 143 -2.35 -17.01 1.07
C ARG A 143 -3.44 -17.32 0.06
N GLU A 144 -4.66 -17.37 0.54
CA GLU A 144 -5.85 -17.69 -0.24
C GLU A 144 -6.06 -16.67 -1.38
N LEU A 145 -5.52 -15.47 -1.21
CA LEU A 145 -5.49 -14.42 -2.23
C LEU A 145 -4.21 -14.42 -3.10
N GLY A 146 -3.30 -15.37 -2.91
CA GLY A 146 -2.10 -15.50 -3.73
C GLY A 146 -0.91 -14.61 -3.29
N TRP A 147 -0.97 -14.01 -2.10
CA TRP A 147 0.10 -13.12 -1.62
C TRP A 147 1.44 -13.80 -1.35
N GLU A 148 1.48 -15.13 -1.23
CA GLU A 148 2.73 -15.87 -1.06
C GLU A 148 3.57 -15.99 -2.32
N ARG A 149 3.06 -15.58 -3.47
CA ARG A 149 3.74 -15.72 -4.75
C ARG A 149 5.11 -15.03 -4.74
N GLY A 150 6.15 -15.79 -5.11
CA GLY A 150 7.55 -15.36 -5.03
C GLY A 150 8.20 -15.49 -3.66
N PHE A 151 7.45 -15.76 -2.59
CA PHE A 151 8.01 -15.97 -1.26
C PHE A 151 8.29 -17.44 -0.96
N ASP A 152 9.49 -17.75 -0.45
CA ASP A 152 9.80 -19.07 0.12
C ASP A 152 9.04 -19.33 1.43
N LEU A 153 8.72 -18.26 2.14
CA LEU A 153 7.91 -18.30 3.34
C LEU A 153 7.02 -17.04 3.43
N TRP A 154 5.72 -17.25 3.45
CA TRP A 154 4.71 -16.24 3.70
C TRP A 154 3.94 -16.60 4.96
N ARG A 155 4.00 -15.76 6.00
CA ARG A 155 3.51 -16.17 7.30
C ARG A 155 2.79 -15.04 8.05
N ARG A 156 1.49 -15.27 8.35
CA ARG A 156 0.72 -14.39 9.23
C ARG A 156 1.16 -14.51 10.69
N THR A 157 1.14 -13.39 11.41
CA THR A 157 1.34 -13.29 12.84
C THR A 157 0.67 -12.01 13.35
N THR A 158 0.77 -11.73 14.65
CA THR A 158 0.37 -10.41 15.18
C THR A 158 1.61 -9.55 15.38
N ASP A 159 1.45 -8.22 15.34
CA ASP A 159 2.55 -7.27 15.57
C ASP A 159 3.37 -7.58 16.82
N VAL A 160 2.70 -7.94 17.91
CA VAL A 160 3.36 -8.27 19.18
C VAL A 160 4.23 -9.53 19.07
N LYS A 161 3.78 -10.51 18.28
CA LYS A 161 4.48 -11.78 18.07
C LYS A 161 5.52 -11.72 16.94
N MET A 162 5.50 -10.65 16.13
CA MET A 162 6.37 -10.48 14.96
C MET A 162 7.85 -10.72 15.27
N PRO A 163 8.47 -10.10 16.30
CA PRO A 163 9.89 -10.31 16.59
C PRO A 163 10.22 -11.78 16.89
N ARG A 164 9.41 -12.46 17.71
CA ARG A 164 9.61 -13.88 18.02
C ARG A 164 9.44 -14.75 16.78
N ARG A 165 8.49 -14.43 15.91
CA ARG A 165 8.29 -15.16 14.66
C ARG A 165 9.50 -15.01 13.76
N LEU A 166 9.98 -13.79 13.57
CA LEU A 166 11.17 -13.50 12.75
C LEU A 166 12.41 -14.16 13.30
N THR A 167 12.69 -14.12 14.62
CA THR A 167 13.81 -14.85 15.22
C THR A 167 13.78 -16.32 14.83
N LYS A 168 12.60 -16.98 14.91
CA LYS A 168 12.47 -18.40 14.55
C LYS A 168 12.69 -18.66 13.05
N VAL A 169 12.26 -17.76 12.20
CA VAL A 169 12.39 -17.91 10.75
C VAL A 169 13.83 -17.63 10.31
N LEU A 170 14.41 -16.53 10.77
CA LEU A 170 15.76 -16.10 10.40
C LEU A 170 16.87 -17.03 10.93
N SER A 171 16.61 -17.77 12.02
CA SER A 171 17.56 -18.79 12.48
C SER A 171 17.79 -19.94 11.49
N ARG A 172 17.01 -20.01 10.42
CA ARG A 172 17.15 -21.01 9.34
C ARG A 172 17.74 -20.43 8.05
N VAL A 173 17.99 -19.12 8.02
CA VAL A 173 18.64 -18.43 6.91
C VAL A 173 20.11 -18.32 7.24
N LYS A 174 20.96 -18.79 6.36
CA LYS A 174 22.41 -18.73 6.56
C LYS A 174 22.89 -17.28 6.48
N PRO A 175 23.95 -16.90 7.22
CA PRO A 175 24.46 -15.53 7.20
C PRO A 175 24.85 -15.02 5.80
N GLU A 176 25.39 -15.92 4.97
CA GLU A 176 25.84 -15.64 3.59
C GLU A 176 24.71 -15.68 2.55
N GLU A 177 23.50 -16.12 2.92
CA GLU A 177 22.34 -16.18 2.04
C GLU A 177 21.68 -14.79 1.99
N PRO A 178 21.60 -14.12 0.82
CA PRO A 178 21.00 -12.82 0.72
C PRO A 178 19.49 -12.91 1.04
N LEU A 179 18.99 -11.98 1.83
CA LEU A 179 17.63 -11.99 2.35
C LEU A 179 16.80 -10.87 1.70
N PHE A 180 15.67 -11.23 1.11
CA PHE A 180 14.56 -10.31 0.87
C PHE A 180 13.50 -10.52 1.94
N LEU A 181 13.35 -9.55 2.84
CA LEU A 181 12.40 -9.58 3.94
C LEU A 181 11.31 -8.53 3.73
N TYR A 182 10.07 -8.98 3.60
CA TYR A 182 8.89 -8.13 3.64
C TYR A 182 8.20 -8.25 5.01
N VAL A 183 7.97 -7.13 5.67
CA VAL A 183 7.27 -7.07 6.95
C VAL A 183 6.09 -6.12 6.85
N HIS A 184 4.89 -6.60 7.17
CA HIS A 184 3.69 -5.77 7.20
C HIS A 184 3.10 -5.75 8.61
N TYR A 185 3.22 -4.60 9.28
CA TYR A 185 2.59 -4.33 10.57
C TYR A 185 1.19 -3.78 10.37
N ILE A 186 0.23 -4.19 11.22
CA ILE A 186 -1.13 -3.69 11.12
C ILE A 186 -1.37 -2.40 11.93
N GLY A 187 -0.64 -2.13 12.98
CA GLY A 187 -0.82 -0.88 13.73
C GLY A 187 -0.07 0.27 13.08
N PRO A 188 -0.70 1.47 12.93
CA PRO A 188 -1.82 2.04 13.72
C PRO A 188 -3.24 1.84 13.17
N HIS A 189 -3.47 0.86 12.32
CA HIS A 189 -4.80 0.52 11.84
C HIS A 189 -5.80 0.26 12.99
N GLN A 190 -7.03 0.67 12.79
CA GLN A 190 -8.11 0.40 13.73
C GLN A 190 -8.43 -1.11 13.84
N PRO A 191 -8.97 -1.63 14.97
CA PRO A 191 -9.32 -0.91 16.18
C PRO A 191 -8.10 -0.51 17.00
N LEU A 192 -8.01 0.77 17.35
CA LEU A 192 -6.86 1.33 18.07
C LEU A 192 -6.70 0.67 19.44
N ARG A 193 -5.50 0.17 19.73
CA ARG A 193 -5.17 -0.54 20.97
C ARG A 193 -3.79 -0.13 21.48
N PRO A 194 -3.53 1.16 21.72
CA PRO A 194 -2.22 1.60 22.15
C PRO A 194 -1.81 0.97 23.47
N SER A 195 -0.50 0.83 23.67
CA SER A 195 0.03 0.45 24.97
C SER A 195 -0.32 1.51 26.01
N LYS A 196 -0.38 1.09 27.27
CA LYS A 196 -0.66 2.03 28.37
C LYS A 196 0.34 3.21 28.37
N LYS A 197 1.62 2.93 28.12
CA LYS A 197 2.66 3.96 28.11
C LYS A 197 2.44 5.02 27.04
N ALA A 198 2.09 4.64 25.81
CA ALA A 198 1.83 5.59 24.74
C ALA A 198 0.50 6.30 24.96
N GLY A 199 -0.56 5.58 25.32
CA GLY A 199 -1.86 6.17 25.59
C GLY A 199 -1.81 7.20 26.74
N ASP A 200 -1.13 6.90 27.85
CA ASP A 200 -0.97 7.85 28.97
C ASP A 200 -0.21 9.11 28.54
N TYR A 201 0.82 8.96 27.72
CA TYR A 201 1.57 10.12 27.19
C TYR A 201 0.70 11.01 26.33
N TRP A 202 -0.14 10.43 25.48
CA TRP A 202 -1.05 11.15 24.60
C TRP A 202 -2.34 11.61 25.29
N GLY A 203 -2.51 11.30 26.60
CA GLY A 203 -3.69 11.67 27.36
C GLY A 203 -4.95 10.91 26.91
N ALA A 204 -4.80 9.61 26.65
CA ALA A 204 -5.90 8.74 26.26
C ALA A 204 -6.95 8.65 27.37
N ASP A 205 -8.21 8.85 27.00
CA ASP A 205 -9.35 8.50 27.88
C ASP A 205 -9.60 6.99 27.81
N TRP A 206 -9.15 6.28 28.85
CA TRP A 206 -9.29 4.83 28.92
C TRP A 206 -10.75 4.37 29.06
N VAL A 207 -11.64 5.20 29.55
CA VAL A 207 -13.08 4.93 29.59
C VAL A 207 -13.65 5.02 28.17
N PHE A 208 -13.28 6.06 27.43
CA PHE A 208 -13.62 6.19 26.01
C PHE A 208 -13.11 4.98 25.23
N LEU A 209 -11.83 4.62 25.36
CA LEU A 209 -11.23 3.49 24.67
C LEU A 209 -11.92 2.15 24.99
N SER A 210 -12.31 1.95 26.26
CA SER A 210 -13.06 0.74 26.68
C SER A 210 -14.41 0.63 25.98
N ARG A 211 -15.14 1.75 25.85
CA ARG A 211 -16.42 1.81 25.14
C ARG A 211 -16.24 1.66 23.64
N TYR A 212 -15.22 2.30 23.08
CA TYR A 212 -14.84 2.20 21.67
C TYR A 212 -14.57 0.75 21.25
N ARG A 213 -13.82 -0.02 22.07
CA ARG A 213 -13.53 -1.46 21.85
C ARG A 213 -14.76 -2.36 21.93
N LYS A 214 -15.83 -1.96 22.60
CA LYS A 214 -17.08 -2.72 22.75
C LYS A 214 -18.06 -2.53 21.59
N GLY A 215 -17.62 -2.09 20.43
CA GLY A 215 -18.48 -1.91 19.26
C GLY A 215 -19.36 -0.64 19.27
N LEU A 216 -19.27 0.19 20.32
CA LEU A 216 -19.93 1.50 20.37
C LEU A 216 -19.23 2.56 19.50
N ARG A 217 -18.29 2.14 18.74
CA ARG A 217 -17.36 2.88 17.91
C ARG A 217 -18.05 3.89 16.98
N ARG A 218 -19.04 3.44 16.19
CA ARG A 218 -19.77 4.31 15.26
C ARG A 218 -20.66 5.34 15.97
N LYS A 219 -21.29 4.99 17.11
CA LYS A 219 -22.15 5.94 17.85
C LYS A 219 -21.37 7.12 18.43
N PHE A 220 -20.15 6.92 18.90
CA PHE A 220 -19.34 8.01 19.46
C PHE A 220 -18.75 8.92 18.39
N ILE A 221 -18.32 8.34 17.27
CA ILE A 221 -17.74 9.08 16.14
C ILE A 221 -18.86 9.78 15.35
N LYS A 222 -19.95 9.10 15.01
CA LYS A 222 -21.10 9.66 14.25
C LYS A 222 -21.80 10.83 14.93
N LYS A 223 -21.72 10.97 16.27
CA LYS A 223 -22.29 12.12 16.96
C LYS A 223 -21.45 13.39 16.86
N GLY A 224 -20.30 13.36 16.13
CA GLY A 224 -19.50 14.55 15.87
C GLY A 224 -18.96 15.25 17.11
N SER A 225 -18.86 14.54 18.26
CA SER A 225 -18.37 15.17 19.47
C SER A 225 -16.89 15.50 19.30
N GLN A 226 -16.52 16.74 19.57
CA GLN A 226 -15.13 17.19 19.55
C GLN A 226 -14.25 16.29 20.43
N HIS A 227 -14.73 15.90 21.60
CA HIS A 227 -14.05 14.94 22.46
C HIS A 227 -13.76 13.60 21.77
N GLY A 228 -14.71 13.07 20.98
CA GLY A 228 -14.51 11.82 20.22
C GLY A 228 -13.42 11.96 19.18
N LYS A 229 -13.39 13.07 18.44
CA LYS A 229 -12.34 13.38 17.46
C LYS A 229 -10.97 13.48 18.13
N ASP A 230 -10.87 14.26 19.19
CA ASP A 230 -9.64 14.45 19.95
C ASP A 230 -9.10 13.12 20.51
N GLN A 231 -9.99 12.26 21.01
CA GLN A 231 -9.57 10.95 21.52
C GLN A 231 -9.12 10.02 20.40
N TYR A 232 -9.79 10.01 19.26
CA TYR A 232 -9.37 9.20 18.13
C TYR A 232 -7.99 9.63 17.63
N TYR A 233 -7.75 10.92 17.47
CA TYR A 233 -6.45 11.50 17.13
C TYR A 233 -5.35 11.09 18.12
N ARG A 234 -5.59 11.20 19.43
CA ARG A 234 -4.63 10.83 20.49
C ARG A 234 -4.29 9.34 20.45
N LEU A 235 -5.31 8.50 20.30
CA LEU A 235 -5.15 7.05 20.24
C LEU A 235 -4.38 6.61 19.00
N TYR A 236 -4.65 7.23 17.85
CA TYR A 236 -3.93 6.96 16.62
C TYR A 236 -2.43 7.28 16.75
N HIS A 237 -2.07 8.47 17.24
CA HIS A 237 -0.66 8.84 17.44
C HIS A 237 0.03 8.00 18.52
N ALA A 238 -0.70 7.55 19.53
CA ALA A 238 -0.17 6.58 20.48
C ALA A 238 0.15 5.22 19.84
N GLU A 239 -0.63 4.77 18.86
CA GLU A 239 -0.33 3.57 18.06
C GLU A 239 0.85 3.79 17.11
N VAL A 240 1.03 4.98 16.55
CA VAL A 240 2.22 5.32 15.74
C VAL A 240 3.49 5.19 16.58
N GLU A 241 3.50 5.68 17.83
CA GLU A 241 4.62 5.47 18.75
C GLU A 241 4.84 3.99 19.10
N ASP A 242 3.76 3.20 19.20
CA ASP A 242 3.88 1.76 19.41
C ASP A 242 4.46 1.06 18.18
N ALA A 243 4.12 1.48 16.97
CA ALA A 243 4.69 0.96 15.74
C ALA A 243 6.20 1.23 15.68
N ASP A 244 6.64 2.45 15.99
CA ASP A 244 8.06 2.79 16.09
C ASP A 244 8.80 1.92 17.14
N ARG A 245 8.19 1.68 18.30
CA ARG A 245 8.76 0.75 19.29
C ARG A 245 8.84 -0.70 18.80
N ARG A 246 7.96 -1.11 17.89
CA ARG A 246 8.04 -2.44 17.24
C ARG A 246 9.25 -2.51 16.32
N LEU A 247 9.56 -1.43 15.58
CA LEU A 247 10.78 -1.34 14.78
C LEU A 247 12.04 -1.53 15.63
N LYS A 248 12.13 -0.92 16.81
CA LYS A 248 13.25 -1.16 17.74
C LYS A 248 13.45 -2.64 18.10
N LYS A 249 12.36 -3.40 18.20
CA LYS A 249 12.45 -4.85 18.46
C LYS A 249 12.86 -5.60 17.20
N LEU A 250 12.39 -5.17 16.04
CA LEU A 250 12.78 -5.73 14.75
C LEU A 250 14.27 -5.55 14.50
N TRP A 251 14.82 -4.36 14.75
CA TRP A 251 16.25 -4.08 14.61
C TRP A 251 17.11 -5.02 15.44
N ARG A 252 16.70 -5.32 16.67
CA ARG A 252 17.41 -6.30 17.52
C ARG A 252 17.38 -7.73 16.98
N VAL A 253 16.31 -8.10 16.29
CA VAL A 253 16.19 -9.45 15.68
C VAL A 253 17.06 -9.57 14.45
N LEU A 254 17.13 -8.51 13.64
CA LEU A 254 17.93 -8.48 12.42
C LEU A 254 19.42 -8.40 12.72
N GLY A 255 19.80 -7.67 13.78
CA GLY A 255 21.20 -7.59 14.24
C GLY A 255 22.15 -7.16 13.13
N PRO A 256 23.26 -7.92 12.90
CA PRO A 256 24.29 -7.58 11.90
C PRO A 256 23.77 -7.50 10.45
N ARG A 257 22.61 -8.08 10.14
CA ARG A 257 22.00 -7.96 8.80
C ARG A 257 21.61 -6.53 8.43
N LEU A 258 21.57 -5.61 9.40
CA LEU A 258 21.28 -4.20 9.17
C LEU A 258 22.46 -3.37 8.67
N ASP A 259 23.70 -3.88 8.82
CA ASP A 259 24.92 -3.08 8.62
C ASP A 259 25.06 -2.61 7.17
N ASP A 260 24.74 -3.46 6.20
CA ASP A 260 24.80 -3.16 4.75
C ASP A 260 23.43 -3.38 4.05
N ALA A 261 22.34 -3.44 4.80
CA ALA A 261 21.04 -3.70 4.21
C ALA A 261 20.48 -2.47 3.51
N LEU A 262 19.75 -2.72 2.40
CA LEU A 262 18.76 -1.79 1.90
C LEU A 262 17.53 -1.90 2.81
N ILE A 263 17.15 -0.80 3.44
CA ILE A 263 15.98 -0.75 4.32
C ILE A 263 15.01 0.29 3.79
N ILE A 264 13.77 -0.12 3.54
CA ILE A 264 12.67 0.74 3.11
C ILE A 264 11.56 0.64 4.14
N VAL A 265 11.11 1.79 4.66
CA VAL A 265 9.93 1.90 5.52
C VAL A 265 8.94 2.83 4.85
N THR A 266 7.72 2.34 4.66
CA THR A 266 6.61 3.10 4.08
C THR A 266 5.28 2.65 4.68
N SER A 267 4.18 3.14 4.13
CA SER A 267 2.81 2.67 4.39
C SER A 267 2.12 2.30 3.09
N ASP A 268 1.10 1.49 3.18
CA ASP A 268 0.20 1.16 2.07
C ASP A 268 -0.81 2.29 1.81
N HIS A 269 -1.31 2.95 2.85
CA HIS A 269 -2.19 4.13 2.83
C HIS A 269 -2.20 4.82 4.19
N GLY A 270 -2.94 5.92 4.30
CA GLY A 270 -3.15 6.64 5.55
C GLY A 270 -4.52 6.38 6.19
N GLU A 271 -4.95 7.32 7.04
CA GLU A 271 -6.16 7.22 7.87
C GLU A 271 -6.82 8.59 8.04
N MET A 272 -8.14 8.69 7.92
CA MET A 272 -8.89 9.89 8.28
C MET A 272 -9.11 9.94 9.79
N LEU A 273 -8.78 11.05 10.41
CA LEU A 273 -8.87 11.25 11.86
C LEU A 273 -10.00 12.22 12.26
N GLY A 274 -10.89 12.53 11.33
CA GLY A 274 -12.04 13.42 11.52
C GLY A 274 -12.05 14.61 10.56
N GLU A 275 -11.07 14.72 9.67
CA GLU A 275 -11.08 15.65 8.54
C GLU A 275 -12.32 15.38 7.68
N HIS A 276 -12.95 16.41 7.15
CA HIS A 276 -14.23 16.32 6.42
C HIS A 276 -15.34 15.57 7.17
N GLY A 277 -15.23 15.40 8.48
CA GLY A 277 -16.17 14.59 9.28
C GLY A 277 -16.00 13.08 9.10
N VAL A 278 -14.96 12.62 8.41
CA VAL A 278 -14.68 11.22 8.05
C VAL A 278 -13.67 10.61 9.02
N PHE A 279 -13.84 9.33 9.32
CA PHE A 279 -12.92 8.51 10.10
C PHE A 279 -12.70 7.17 9.38
N GLY A 280 -11.48 6.66 9.45
CA GLY A 280 -11.14 5.41 8.78
C GLY A 280 -10.60 5.64 7.36
N HIS A 281 -10.65 4.63 6.53
CA HIS A 281 -10.07 4.63 5.19
C HIS A 281 -10.94 3.84 4.20
N GLY A 282 -10.54 3.79 2.93
CA GLY A 282 -11.16 2.94 1.92
C GLY A 282 -12.41 3.52 1.24
N SER A 283 -12.76 4.79 1.46
CA SER A 283 -13.95 5.40 0.87
C SER A 283 -13.69 6.69 0.07
N TYR A 284 -12.55 7.33 0.27
CA TYR A 284 -12.21 8.61 -0.36
C TYR A 284 -10.75 8.60 -0.82
N VAL A 285 -10.36 9.63 -1.57
CA VAL A 285 -8.98 9.84 -2.05
C VAL A 285 -8.30 11.06 -1.44
N TRP A 286 -8.76 11.53 -0.28
CA TRP A 286 -8.20 12.69 0.41
C TRP A 286 -6.71 12.50 0.76
N ASP A 287 -5.97 13.59 0.84
CA ASP A 287 -4.53 13.60 1.11
C ASP A 287 -4.11 12.81 2.36
N PRO A 288 -4.82 12.91 3.50
CA PRO A 288 -4.51 12.09 4.68
C PRO A 288 -4.56 10.58 4.47
N LEU A 289 -5.28 10.12 3.43
CA LEU A 289 -5.37 8.70 3.07
C LEU A 289 -4.27 8.26 2.11
N THR A 290 -3.72 9.19 1.33
CA THR A 290 -2.84 8.85 0.22
C THR A 290 -1.40 9.29 0.44
N ARG A 291 -1.16 10.32 1.27
CA ARG A 291 0.18 10.78 1.59
C ARG A 291 0.79 9.95 2.72
N VAL A 292 1.82 9.20 2.39
CA VAL A 292 2.50 8.26 3.29
C VAL A 292 4.00 8.59 3.41
N PRO A 293 4.67 8.20 4.52
CA PRO A 293 6.11 8.36 4.62
C PRO A 293 6.84 7.36 3.72
N LEU A 294 7.99 7.77 3.21
CA LEU A 294 8.96 6.88 2.56
C LEU A 294 10.35 7.19 3.11
N ILE A 295 10.93 6.23 3.82
CA ILE A 295 12.26 6.34 4.41
C ILE A 295 13.12 5.21 3.84
N VAL A 296 14.28 5.55 3.28
CA VAL A 296 15.17 4.61 2.59
C VAL A 296 16.58 4.77 3.12
N LYS A 297 17.18 3.69 3.60
CA LYS A 297 18.58 3.61 3.99
C LYS A 297 19.30 2.59 3.11
N GLY A 298 20.54 2.89 2.74
CA GLY A 298 21.40 1.98 1.98
C GLY A 298 21.13 2.01 0.48
N SER A 299 20.53 3.04 -0.07
CA SER A 299 20.36 3.23 -1.52
C SER A 299 21.18 4.40 -2.01
N ASP A 300 21.85 4.21 -3.14
CA ASP A 300 22.51 5.29 -3.90
C ASP A 300 21.56 5.92 -4.93
N VAL A 301 20.38 5.33 -5.11
CA VAL A 301 19.34 5.89 -5.97
C VAL A 301 18.77 7.13 -5.32
N GLN A 302 18.86 8.26 -6.02
CA GLN A 302 18.30 9.52 -5.53
C GLN A 302 16.78 9.47 -5.63
N MET A 303 16.11 9.64 -4.49
CA MET A 303 14.66 9.74 -4.48
C MET A 303 14.22 11.15 -4.93
N PRO A 304 13.18 11.27 -5.75
CA PRO A 304 12.53 12.54 -5.98
C PRO A 304 11.90 13.07 -4.68
N GLY A 305 11.61 14.37 -4.63
CA GLY A 305 10.95 14.97 -3.46
C GLY A 305 9.60 14.33 -3.14
N VAL A 306 8.93 13.81 -4.17
CA VAL A 306 7.68 13.03 -4.07
C VAL A 306 7.68 11.93 -5.11
N MET A 307 7.11 10.76 -4.78
CA MET A 307 6.93 9.65 -5.71
C MET A 307 5.66 8.85 -5.38
N SER A 308 5.24 7.97 -6.28
CA SER A 308 4.23 6.97 -5.96
C SER A 308 4.86 5.77 -5.23
N THR A 309 4.12 5.12 -4.32
CA THR A 309 4.57 3.85 -3.74
C THR A 309 4.63 2.72 -4.76
N THR A 310 4.03 2.87 -5.95
CA THR A 310 4.22 1.97 -7.09
C THR A 310 5.68 1.89 -7.53
N GLY A 311 6.45 2.98 -7.44
CA GLY A 311 7.86 3.01 -7.76
C GLY A 311 8.79 2.29 -6.76
N VAL A 312 8.27 1.73 -5.67
CA VAL A 312 9.09 1.03 -4.66
C VAL A 312 9.73 -0.24 -5.22
N ALA A 313 9.05 -0.96 -6.11
CA ALA A 313 9.62 -2.15 -6.73
C ALA A 313 10.87 -1.82 -7.59
N ASP A 314 10.79 -0.75 -8.38
CA ASP A 314 11.93 -0.23 -9.16
C ASP A 314 13.05 0.29 -8.25
N LEU A 315 12.70 1.05 -7.20
CA LEU A 315 13.66 1.53 -6.21
C LEU A 315 14.47 0.38 -5.59
N VAL A 316 13.81 -0.71 -5.21
CA VAL A 316 14.47 -1.90 -4.65
C VAL A 316 15.42 -2.51 -5.66
N THR A 317 14.93 -2.85 -6.85
CA THR A 317 15.73 -3.58 -7.83
C THR A 317 16.92 -2.76 -8.31
N ARG A 318 16.75 -1.47 -8.60
CA ARG A 318 17.86 -0.56 -8.94
C ARG A 318 18.87 -0.40 -7.82
N SER A 319 18.41 -0.30 -6.58
CA SER A 319 19.32 -0.16 -5.43
C SER A 319 20.22 -1.36 -5.21
N VAL A 320 19.86 -2.53 -5.72
CA VAL A 320 20.65 -3.76 -5.59
C VAL A 320 21.21 -4.28 -6.93
N GLY A 321 21.16 -3.46 -7.98
CA GLY A 321 21.75 -3.78 -9.29
C GLY A 321 20.99 -4.87 -10.07
N ILE A 322 19.67 -4.99 -9.86
CA ILE A 322 18.82 -5.89 -10.64
C ILE A 322 18.11 -5.07 -11.72
N GLY A 323 18.37 -5.41 -12.98
CA GLY A 323 17.67 -4.84 -14.14
C GLY A 323 16.29 -5.45 -14.29
N MET A 324 15.25 -4.64 -14.15
CA MET A 324 13.85 -5.03 -14.35
C MET A 324 13.07 -3.87 -14.96
N ASP A 325 12.26 -4.15 -15.95
CA ASP A 325 11.37 -3.16 -16.57
C ASP A 325 10.04 -3.14 -15.80
N TRP A 326 9.97 -2.26 -14.81
CA TRP A 326 8.76 -2.06 -14.04
C TRP A 326 7.81 -1.09 -14.73
N PRO A 327 6.48 -1.27 -14.63
CA PRO A 327 5.51 -0.31 -15.17
C PRO A 327 5.69 1.11 -14.64
N GLU A 328 6.03 1.23 -13.35
CA GLU A 328 6.33 2.51 -12.70
C GLU A 328 7.76 2.50 -12.15
N THR A 329 8.44 3.63 -12.28
CA THR A 329 9.83 3.81 -11.86
C THR A 329 9.97 4.81 -10.71
N VAL A 330 11.16 4.86 -10.10
CA VAL A 330 11.50 5.81 -9.02
C VAL A 330 11.33 7.26 -9.47
N GLU A 331 11.76 7.58 -10.68
CA GLU A 331 11.61 8.93 -11.25
C GLU A 331 10.14 9.32 -11.43
N GLY A 332 9.27 8.31 -11.35
CA GLY A 332 7.83 8.46 -11.43
C GLY A 332 7.33 8.72 -12.85
N ALA A 333 6.24 8.07 -13.21
CA ALA A 333 5.40 8.61 -14.25
C ALA A 333 4.61 9.76 -13.63
N TRP A 334 4.89 10.97 -14.01
CA TRP A 334 4.04 12.10 -13.68
C TRP A 334 2.70 11.95 -14.39
N PRO A 335 1.61 12.14 -13.74
CA PRO A 335 1.36 12.64 -12.37
C PRO A 335 1.25 11.53 -11.31
N LEU A 336 1.33 11.94 -10.03
CA LEU A 336 0.97 11.12 -8.90
C LEU A 336 -0.54 10.92 -8.87
N VAL A 337 -1.00 9.69 -8.85
CA VAL A 337 -2.42 9.38 -8.91
C VAL A 337 -2.84 8.44 -7.79
N SER A 338 -3.97 8.75 -7.17
CA SER A 338 -4.66 7.88 -6.22
C SER A 338 -6.09 7.65 -6.68
N GLN A 339 -6.58 6.43 -6.53
CA GLN A 339 -7.87 6.01 -7.03
C GLN A 339 -8.67 5.25 -5.96
N ARG A 340 -10.00 5.45 -5.95
CA ARG A 340 -10.92 4.70 -5.10
C ARG A 340 -12.37 4.82 -5.57
N GLU A 341 -13.05 3.70 -5.84
CA GLU A 341 -14.51 3.60 -6.09
C GLU A 341 -15.08 4.74 -6.96
N GLY A 342 -14.47 5.01 -8.09
CA GLY A 342 -14.95 6.09 -8.97
C GLY A 342 -14.43 7.48 -8.61
N GLN A 343 -13.65 7.64 -7.55
CA GLN A 343 -12.94 8.88 -7.24
C GLN A 343 -11.50 8.81 -7.75
N LEU A 344 -10.94 9.96 -8.07
CA LEU A 344 -9.58 10.10 -8.54
C LEU A 344 -8.95 11.34 -7.94
N ALA A 345 -7.72 11.23 -7.49
CA ALA A 345 -6.89 12.38 -7.14
C ALA A 345 -5.62 12.37 -7.98
N VAL A 346 -5.24 13.55 -8.48
CA VAL A 346 -4.05 13.74 -9.32
C VAL A 346 -3.24 14.90 -8.78
N SER A 347 -1.93 14.71 -8.64
CA SER A 347 -1.02 15.78 -8.28
C SER A 347 0.18 15.77 -9.22
N GLY A 348 0.58 16.94 -9.71
CA GLY A 348 1.75 17.11 -10.56
C GLY A 348 3.06 17.06 -9.79
N ASP A 349 3.16 17.78 -8.69
CA ASP A 349 4.40 17.99 -7.93
C ASP A 349 4.26 17.76 -6.43
N GLY A 350 3.11 17.20 -6.02
CA GLY A 350 2.78 17.06 -4.61
C GLY A 350 2.32 18.36 -3.94
N THR A 351 2.23 19.47 -4.67
CA THR A 351 1.76 20.77 -4.17
C THR A 351 0.32 21.01 -4.61
N LEU A 352 0.08 21.07 -5.93
CA LEU A 352 -1.27 21.18 -6.46
C LEU A 352 -1.90 19.80 -6.60
N ARG A 353 -3.12 19.66 -6.10
CA ARG A 353 -3.88 18.43 -6.15
C ARG A 353 -5.27 18.66 -6.68
N GLY A 354 -5.67 17.89 -7.68
CA GLY A 354 -7.03 17.82 -8.20
C GLY A 354 -7.75 16.59 -7.67
N VAL A 355 -8.96 16.77 -7.18
CA VAL A 355 -9.82 15.69 -6.70
C VAL A 355 -11.09 15.65 -7.56
N TRP A 356 -11.30 14.52 -8.22
CA TRP A 356 -12.54 14.18 -8.92
C TRP A 356 -13.35 13.26 -8.03
N HIS A 357 -14.46 13.74 -7.50
CA HIS A 357 -15.40 12.95 -6.69
C HIS A 357 -16.14 11.91 -7.52
N ASP A 358 -16.19 12.13 -8.83
CA ASP A 358 -16.62 11.19 -9.85
C ASP A 358 -15.59 11.20 -10.98
N LYS A 359 -14.92 10.07 -11.21
CA LYS A 359 -13.87 9.91 -12.24
C LYS A 359 -14.39 10.18 -13.65
N ASP A 360 -15.69 10.04 -13.90
CA ASP A 360 -16.30 10.27 -15.21
C ASP A 360 -16.71 11.74 -15.39
N SER A 361 -16.66 12.54 -14.31
CA SER A 361 -16.91 13.98 -14.35
C SER A 361 -15.74 14.76 -14.92
N ARG A 362 -16.03 15.94 -15.48
CA ARG A 362 -15.03 16.97 -15.79
C ARG A 362 -14.82 17.96 -14.65
N ASP A 363 -15.68 17.93 -13.64
CA ASP A 363 -15.57 18.80 -12.49
C ASP A 363 -14.46 18.30 -11.56
N VAL A 364 -13.58 19.20 -11.17
CA VAL A 364 -12.44 18.93 -10.31
C VAL A 364 -12.33 20.01 -9.24
N ASP A 365 -12.21 19.59 -8.01
CA ASP A 365 -11.79 20.45 -6.92
C ASP A 365 -10.27 20.46 -6.85
N VAL A 366 -9.69 21.66 -6.80
CA VAL A 366 -8.23 21.84 -6.79
C VAL A 366 -7.80 22.45 -5.48
N TYR A 367 -6.79 21.87 -4.87
CA TYR A 367 -6.24 22.29 -3.60
C TYR A 367 -4.74 22.59 -3.74
N ASP A 368 -4.25 23.56 -3.00
CA ASP A 368 -2.83 23.78 -2.77
C ASP A 368 -2.47 23.21 -1.41
N LEU A 369 -1.84 22.05 -1.39
CA LEU A 369 -1.52 21.32 -0.17
C LEU A 369 -0.46 22.00 0.71
N HIS A 370 0.22 23.05 0.20
CA HIS A 370 1.14 23.83 0.99
C HIS A 370 0.43 24.78 1.94
N ILE A 371 -0.69 25.36 1.50
CA ILE A 371 -1.49 26.31 2.28
C ILE A 371 -2.77 25.71 2.85
N ASP A 372 -3.25 24.63 2.26
CA ASP A 372 -4.48 23.91 2.66
C ASP A 372 -4.24 22.37 2.65
N PRO A 373 -3.41 21.87 3.58
CA PRO A 373 -3.09 20.44 3.65
C PRO A 373 -4.27 19.57 4.07
N GLU A 374 -5.37 20.17 4.52
CA GLU A 374 -6.60 19.47 4.91
C GLU A 374 -7.62 19.43 3.76
N GLU A 375 -7.30 20.03 2.60
CA GLU A 375 -8.19 20.10 1.42
C GLU A 375 -9.58 20.66 1.76
N ALA A 376 -9.62 21.69 2.63
CA ALA A 376 -10.85 22.24 3.17
C ALA A 376 -11.52 23.25 2.23
N THR A 377 -10.72 23.94 1.39
CA THR A 377 -11.20 25.04 0.55
C THR A 377 -10.62 24.97 -0.86
N PRO A 378 -11.41 24.52 -1.86
CA PRO A 378 -10.94 24.42 -3.23
C PRO A 378 -10.52 25.79 -3.80
N LEU A 379 -9.43 25.80 -4.56
CA LEU A 379 -8.97 26.99 -5.28
C LEU A 379 -9.96 27.38 -6.39
N VAL A 380 -10.19 28.69 -6.52
CA VAL A 380 -10.97 29.25 -7.61
C VAL A 380 -10.02 29.66 -8.73
N GLY A 381 -10.17 29.05 -9.92
CA GLY A 381 -9.37 29.42 -11.08
C GLY A 381 -9.39 28.39 -12.21
N ILE A 382 -9.15 28.84 -13.43
CA ILE A 382 -9.17 27.97 -14.62
C ILE A 382 -7.81 27.29 -14.84
N ALA A 383 -6.72 28.00 -14.63
CA ALA A 383 -5.38 27.53 -14.98
C ALA A 383 -4.93 26.26 -14.18
N PRO A 384 -5.09 26.21 -12.85
CA PRO A 384 -4.77 24.99 -12.10
C PRO A 384 -5.62 23.80 -12.51
N ARG A 385 -6.90 23.99 -12.75
CA ARG A 385 -7.83 22.95 -13.22
C ARG A 385 -7.42 22.40 -14.58
N ALA A 386 -7.09 23.27 -15.53
CA ALA A 386 -6.67 22.86 -16.88
C ALA A 386 -5.37 22.04 -16.84
N LEU A 387 -4.41 22.44 -16.00
CA LEU A 387 -3.16 21.72 -15.81
C LEU A 387 -3.43 20.30 -15.29
N LEU A 388 -4.22 20.15 -14.23
CA LEU A 388 -4.52 18.86 -13.64
C LEU A 388 -5.36 17.97 -14.53
N GLN A 389 -6.29 18.53 -15.32
CA GLN A 389 -7.03 17.78 -16.35
C GLN A 389 -6.10 17.26 -17.44
N MET A 390 -5.11 18.06 -17.86
CA MET A 390 -4.12 17.62 -18.85
C MET A 390 -3.20 16.51 -18.28
N GLN A 391 -2.78 16.63 -17.04
CA GLN A 391 -1.99 15.61 -16.34
C GLN A 391 -2.77 14.31 -16.19
N ARG A 392 -4.04 14.40 -15.77
CA ARG A 392 -4.96 13.25 -15.73
C ARG A 392 -5.08 12.58 -17.08
N GLY A 393 -5.34 13.36 -18.14
CA GLY A 393 -5.47 12.83 -19.50
C GLY A 393 -4.22 12.13 -20.00
N SER A 394 -3.04 12.66 -19.68
CA SER A 394 -1.75 12.02 -20.00
C SER A 394 -1.60 10.69 -19.27
N TRP A 395 -1.93 10.63 -17.99
CA TRP A 395 -1.91 9.40 -17.22
C TRP A 395 -2.90 8.36 -17.75
N GLU A 396 -4.16 8.75 -18.01
CA GLU A 396 -5.17 7.84 -18.56
C GLU A 396 -4.78 7.26 -19.93
N HIS A 397 -4.01 8.02 -20.72
CA HIS A 397 -3.51 7.55 -22.00
C HIS A 397 -2.36 6.53 -21.84
N GLY A 398 -1.55 6.67 -20.81
CA GLY A 398 -0.42 5.77 -20.52
C GLY A 398 -0.82 4.46 -19.83
N HIS A 399 -2.01 4.39 -19.27
CA HIS A 399 -2.47 3.26 -18.45
C HIS A 399 -3.72 2.60 -19.03
N VAL A 400 -3.68 1.29 -19.19
CA VAL A 400 -4.81 0.50 -19.72
C VAL A 400 -5.78 0.18 -18.59
N ALA A 401 -7.03 0.64 -18.69
CA ALA A 401 -8.03 0.32 -17.70
C ALA A 401 -8.38 -1.17 -17.74
N ARG A 402 -8.11 -1.88 -16.64
CA ARG A 402 -8.55 -3.24 -16.39
C ARG A 402 -9.67 -3.22 -15.37
N GLN A 403 -10.65 -4.06 -15.54
CA GLN A 403 -11.72 -4.30 -14.56
C GLN A 403 -11.65 -5.74 -14.09
N ILE A 404 -11.73 -5.91 -12.79
CA ILE A 404 -11.82 -7.20 -12.13
C ILE A 404 -13.06 -7.14 -11.25
N GLU A 405 -13.78 -8.23 -11.18
CA GLU A 405 -15.00 -8.36 -10.37
C GLU A 405 -14.76 -9.38 -9.25
N PRO A 406 -15.47 -9.27 -8.12
CA PRO A 406 -15.48 -10.32 -7.10
C PRO A 406 -15.91 -11.65 -7.70
N GLU A 407 -15.35 -12.74 -7.17
CA GLU A 407 -15.67 -14.09 -7.59
C GLU A 407 -16.73 -14.73 -6.68
N LYS A 408 -17.45 -15.72 -7.18
CA LYS A 408 -18.34 -16.52 -6.33
C LYS A 408 -17.51 -17.55 -5.55
N GLY A 409 -17.70 -17.58 -4.24
CA GLY A 409 -16.94 -18.45 -3.35
C GLY A 409 -17.39 -18.32 -1.89
N GLU A 410 -16.73 -19.07 -1.04
CA GLU A 410 -16.93 -19.01 0.41
C GLU A 410 -15.65 -18.53 1.09
N MET A 411 -15.77 -17.53 1.92
CA MET A 411 -14.69 -17.09 2.79
C MET A 411 -14.64 -18.01 4.01
N ASP A 412 -13.44 -18.50 4.34
CA ASP A 412 -13.27 -19.32 5.53
C ASP A 412 -13.59 -18.55 6.83
N ASP A 413 -14.07 -19.29 7.84
CA ASP A 413 -14.55 -18.69 9.10
C ASP A 413 -13.44 -17.95 9.88
N GLU A 414 -12.17 -18.39 9.75
CA GLU A 414 -11.04 -17.72 10.42
C GLU A 414 -10.79 -16.36 9.81
N THR A 415 -10.75 -16.28 8.49
CA THR A 415 -10.56 -15.02 7.74
C THR A 415 -11.73 -14.08 7.99
N ARG A 416 -12.98 -14.57 7.91
CA ARG A 416 -14.19 -13.77 8.22
C ARG A 416 -14.10 -13.16 9.61
N LYS A 417 -13.84 -13.96 10.62
CA LYS A 417 -13.73 -13.49 12.01
C LYS A 417 -12.63 -12.43 12.19
N LEU A 418 -11.52 -12.59 11.52
CA LEU A 418 -10.43 -11.62 11.57
C LEU A 418 -10.80 -10.28 10.92
N LEU A 419 -11.49 -10.32 9.79
CA LEU A 419 -12.00 -9.11 9.13
C LEU A 419 -13.04 -8.41 10.00
N GLU A 420 -13.91 -9.16 10.71
CA GLU A 420 -14.83 -8.63 11.69
C GLU A 420 -14.10 -7.96 12.88
N GLU A 421 -13.09 -8.63 13.46
CA GLU A 421 -12.30 -8.09 14.57
C GLU A 421 -11.57 -6.80 14.22
N LEU A 422 -11.20 -6.63 12.95
CA LEU A 422 -10.55 -5.43 12.42
C LEU A 422 -11.55 -4.37 11.93
N GLY A 423 -12.84 -4.71 11.90
CA GLY A 423 -13.90 -3.81 11.48
C GLY A 423 -14.03 -3.65 9.97
N TYR A 424 -13.53 -4.61 9.21
CA TYR A 424 -13.76 -4.72 7.77
C TYR A 424 -15.12 -5.36 7.44
N MET A 425 -15.73 -6.12 8.35
CA MET A 425 -17.01 -6.82 8.19
C MET A 425 -17.83 -6.80 9.49
N GLY A 426 -19.12 -7.13 9.41
CA GLY A 426 -19.94 -7.52 10.59
C GLY A 426 -20.29 -6.42 11.58
N VAL A 427 -20.28 -5.17 11.17
CA VAL A 427 -20.93 -4.12 11.95
C VAL A 427 -22.33 -3.97 11.35
N ASP A 428 -23.37 -4.42 12.06
CA ASP A 428 -24.75 -4.24 11.67
C ASP A 428 -24.93 -2.85 11.08
N ASP A 429 -25.09 -2.79 9.76
CA ASP A 429 -25.50 -1.59 9.07
C ASP A 429 -26.97 -1.32 9.42
N GLU A 430 -27.18 -0.64 10.55
CA GLU A 430 -28.23 0.37 10.48
C GLU A 430 -27.78 1.32 9.36
N VAL A 431 -28.35 1.14 8.19
CA VAL A 431 -28.24 1.95 7.01
C VAL A 431 -28.04 3.40 7.46
N VAL A 432 -26.81 3.88 7.35
CA VAL A 432 -26.63 5.33 7.30
C VAL A 432 -27.40 5.70 6.04
N PRO A 433 -28.47 6.47 6.10
CA PRO A 433 -29.03 7.05 4.90
C PRO A 433 -27.82 7.61 4.17
N GLU A 434 -27.67 7.29 2.87
CA GLU A 434 -26.64 7.87 2.02
C GLU A 434 -26.60 9.33 2.40
N GLY A 435 -25.64 9.64 3.27
CA GLY A 435 -25.56 10.93 3.92
C GLY A 435 -25.34 11.87 2.77
N GLU A 436 -26.11 12.90 2.77
CA GLU A 436 -25.87 14.11 2.03
C GLU A 436 -24.40 14.15 1.62
N ALA A 437 -24.15 14.13 0.31
CA ALA A 437 -22.85 14.35 -0.29
C ALA A 437 -22.14 15.40 0.56
N ALA A 438 -20.87 15.20 0.89
CA ALA A 438 -20.09 16.13 1.69
C ALA A 438 -20.52 17.54 1.27
N PRO A 439 -20.98 18.41 2.21
CA PRO A 439 -21.66 19.62 1.84
C PRO A 439 -20.83 20.36 0.83
N THR A 440 -21.33 20.40 -0.40
CA THR A 440 -20.80 21.29 -1.42
C THR A 440 -20.83 22.67 -0.78
N PRO A 441 -19.72 23.40 -0.69
CA PRO A 441 -19.72 24.74 -0.12
C PRO A 441 -20.78 25.54 -0.86
N GLU A 442 -21.78 26.03 -0.13
CA GLU A 442 -22.83 26.90 -0.68
C GLU A 442 -22.14 27.96 -1.52
N LYS A 443 -22.47 27.99 -2.79
CA LYS A 443 -22.11 29.11 -3.66
C LYS A 443 -22.71 30.35 -3.01
N GLN A 444 -21.86 31.15 -2.35
CA GLN A 444 -22.25 32.49 -1.98
C GLN A 444 -22.58 33.24 -3.27
N ASP A 445 -23.86 33.42 -3.46
CA ASP A 445 -24.43 34.23 -4.54
C ASP A 445 -23.98 35.69 -4.31
N THR A 446 -22.89 36.06 -4.97
CA THR A 446 -22.48 37.48 -5.00
C THR A 446 -23.46 38.19 -5.92
N GLY A 447 -24.61 38.56 -5.32
CA GLY A 447 -25.57 39.44 -5.96
C GLY A 447 -24.87 40.72 -6.40
N SER A 448 -24.81 40.89 -7.70
CA SER A 448 -24.48 42.16 -8.36
C SER A 448 -25.49 43.25 -7.97
N ASN A 449 -24.97 44.33 -7.41
CA ASN A 449 -25.50 45.69 -7.54
C ASN A 449 -24.37 46.60 -8.00
#